data_17459efd4ef6a8a3bc0c3615dfbc4306
#
_entry.id   17459efd4ef6a8a3bc0c3615dfbc4306
#
_cell.length_a   1.000
_cell.length_b   1.000
_cell.length_c   1.000
_cell.angle_alpha   90.00
_cell.angle_beta   90.00
_cell.angle_gamma   90.00
#
_symmetry.space_group_name_H-M   'P 1'
#
loop_
_entity.id
_entity.type
_entity.pdbx_description
1 polymer ?
#
loop_
_entity_poly.entity_id
_entity_poly.type
_entity_poly.pdbx_seq_one_letter_code
_entity_poly.pdbx_strand_id
1 'polypeptide(L)'
;MGTTQPIRNKDELTAFRMYYKDIRPNSRNYCLIVMGLNTALRISDLLRLKWDNVYNFKHQEFRTHFLINEQKTGKNNYVTLNYNAIDALKDYFNERNPNDHEFIFTKNTCRYQPISRTQAYRIVKTAAGRTVQDEHISCHSLRKTFGYHAWKNGTPPALLMDVYNHSSYEITQHYLGIEQDERDEIYLKLEL
;
A
#
# COMPACT_ATOMS: atom_id res chain seq x y z
N MET A 1 4.88 3.62 -22.72
CA MET A 1 5.12 3.54 -21.29
C MET A 1 4.40 2.30 -20.77
N GLY A 2 5.12 1.31 -20.23
CA GLY A 2 4.49 0.11 -19.68
C GLY A 2 3.59 0.47 -18.51
N THR A 3 2.38 -0.05 -18.50
CA THR A 3 1.43 0.14 -17.41
C THR A 3 1.94 -0.61 -16.18
N THR A 4 2.02 0.08 -15.04
CA THR A 4 2.35 -0.53 -13.75
C THR A 4 1.45 -1.72 -13.44
N GLN A 5 2.01 -2.85 -12.98
CA GLN A 5 1.29 -4.09 -12.70
C GLN A 5 1.14 -4.35 -11.19
N PRO A 6 0.09 -5.09 -10.76
CA PRO A 6 0.03 -5.64 -9.42
C PRO A 6 1.01 -6.82 -9.26
N ILE A 7 1.47 -7.10 -8.04
CA ILE A 7 2.18 -8.33 -7.72
C ILE A 7 1.12 -9.43 -7.52
N ARG A 8 1.02 -10.35 -8.49
CA ARG A 8 -0.04 -11.39 -8.54
C ARG A 8 0.37 -12.67 -7.82
N ASN A 9 1.63 -13.06 -7.96
CA ASN A 9 2.17 -14.25 -7.33
C ASN A 9 2.33 -14.05 -5.81
N LYS A 10 1.80 -14.98 -5.01
CA LYS A 10 1.80 -14.90 -3.53
C LYS A 10 3.19 -15.06 -2.93
N ASP A 11 4.05 -15.86 -3.53
CA ASP A 11 5.41 -16.10 -3.03
C ASP A 11 6.27 -14.86 -3.30
N GLU A 12 6.18 -14.29 -4.51
CA GLU A 12 6.82 -13.01 -4.85
C GLU A 12 6.32 -11.87 -3.94
N LEU A 13 5.01 -11.80 -3.68
CA LEU A 13 4.43 -10.80 -2.78
C LEU A 13 4.97 -10.95 -1.36
N THR A 14 5.10 -12.17 -0.88
CA THR A 14 5.67 -12.45 0.45
C THR A 14 7.14 -12.04 0.50
N ALA A 15 7.95 -12.46 -0.48
CA ALA A 15 9.35 -12.08 -0.58
C ALA A 15 9.53 -10.56 -0.69
N PHE A 16 8.71 -9.89 -1.52
CA PHE A 16 8.72 -8.44 -1.68
C PHE A 16 8.39 -7.71 -0.37
N ARG A 17 7.34 -8.13 0.33
CA ARG A 17 6.93 -7.56 1.62
C ARG A 17 8.03 -7.69 2.66
N MET A 18 8.69 -8.85 2.73
CA MET A 18 9.70 -9.15 3.74
C MET A 18 11.10 -8.65 3.40
N TYR A 19 11.34 -8.13 2.19
CA TYR A 19 12.66 -7.72 1.72
C TYR A 19 13.41 -6.80 2.70
N TYR A 20 12.73 -5.78 3.23
CA TYR A 20 13.32 -4.85 4.19
C TYR A 20 13.22 -5.31 5.66
N LYS A 21 12.66 -6.48 5.94
CA LYS A 21 12.71 -7.12 7.25
C LYS A 21 13.85 -8.13 7.30
N ASP A 22 14.00 -8.98 6.28
CA ASP A 22 14.86 -10.15 6.33
C ASP A 22 16.16 -10.00 5.52
N ILE A 23 16.14 -9.35 4.35
CA ILE A 23 17.27 -9.33 3.41
C ILE A 23 18.10 -8.04 3.55
N ARG A 24 17.42 -6.91 3.66
CA ARG A 24 18.07 -5.59 3.84
C ARG A 24 17.36 -4.81 4.95
N PRO A 25 17.58 -5.14 6.20
CA PRO A 25 16.82 -4.59 7.32
C PRO A 25 16.76 -3.06 7.32
N ASN A 26 15.55 -2.52 7.32
CA ASN A 26 15.24 -1.10 7.44
C ASN A 26 13.75 -0.95 7.81
N SER A 27 13.45 -0.65 9.05
CA SER A 27 12.09 -0.58 9.61
C SER A 27 11.19 0.43 8.89
N ARG A 28 11.70 1.62 8.55
CA ARG A 28 10.95 2.62 7.78
C ARG A 28 10.53 2.09 6.41
N ASN A 29 11.46 1.47 5.68
CA ASN A 29 11.20 0.98 4.33
C ASN A 29 10.27 -0.24 4.36
N TYR A 30 10.42 -1.11 5.37
CA TYR A 30 9.49 -2.22 5.62
C TYR A 30 8.08 -1.68 5.90
N CYS A 31 7.94 -0.75 6.83
CA CYS A 31 6.68 -0.11 7.16
C CYS A 31 6.05 0.58 5.93
N LEU A 32 6.84 1.26 5.08
CA LEU A 32 6.36 1.89 3.84
C LEU A 32 5.72 0.86 2.90
N ILE A 33 6.38 -0.28 2.68
CA ILE A 33 5.87 -1.36 1.82
C ILE A 33 4.60 -1.96 2.42
N VAL A 34 4.62 -2.33 3.70
CA VAL A 34 3.47 -2.94 4.36
C VAL A 34 2.27 -2.00 4.37
N MET A 35 2.46 -0.73 4.73
CA MET A 35 1.38 0.27 4.69
C MET A 35 0.85 0.47 3.27
N GLY A 36 1.73 0.54 2.26
CA GLY A 36 1.31 0.68 0.87
C GLY A 36 0.49 -0.51 0.35
N LEU A 37 0.82 -1.73 0.78
CA LEU A 37 0.11 -2.96 0.42
C LEU A 37 -1.22 -3.14 1.16
N ASN A 38 -1.41 -2.49 2.34
CA ASN A 38 -2.55 -2.77 3.21
C ASN A 38 -3.56 -1.62 3.35
N THR A 39 -3.28 -0.43 2.79
CA THR A 39 -4.16 0.73 2.95
C THR A 39 -4.80 1.22 1.66
N ALA A 40 -4.40 0.67 0.52
CA ALA A 40 -4.80 1.15 -0.81
C ALA A 40 -4.53 2.65 -1.05
N LEU A 41 -3.72 3.33 -0.25
CA LEU A 41 -3.42 4.75 -0.42
C LEU A 41 -2.52 5.00 -1.64
N ARG A 42 -2.68 6.18 -2.24
CA ARG A 42 -1.68 6.68 -3.20
C ARG A 42 -0.40 7.01 -2.46
N ILE A 43 0.74 6.81 -3.11
CA ILE A 43 2.05 7.09 -2.48
C ILE A 43 2.16 8.53 -1.97
N SER A 44 1.56 9.50 -2.68
CA SER A 44 1.53 10.90 -2.23
C SER A 44 0.82 11.08 -0.89
N ASP A 45 -0.28 10.35 -0.69
CA ASP A 45 -1.08 10.42 0.53
C ASP A 45 -0.41 9.65 1.66
N LEU A 46 0.15 8.48 1.36
CA LEU A 46 0.92 7.68 2.31
C LEU A 46 2.11 8.46 2.89
N LEU A 47 2.87 9.18 2.05
CA LEU A 47 4.03 9.94 2.50
C LEU A 47 3.67 11.18 3.36
N ARG A 48 2.41 11.63 3.33
CA ARG A 48 1.93 12.75 4.15
C ARG A 48 1.44 12.34 5.54
N LEU A 49 1.33 11.04 5.80
CA LEU A 49 0.91 10.56 7.12
C LEU A 49 1.90 10.98 8.20
N LYS A 50 1.35 11.49 9.29
CA LYS A 50 2.05 11.77 10.52
C LYS A 50 1.70 10.72 11.56
N TRP A 51 2.49 10.66 12.62
CA TRP A 51 2.26 9.68 13.68
C TRP A 51 0.92 9.91 14.39
N ASP A 52 0.45 11.14 14.55
CA ASP A 52 -0.86 11.46 15.12
C ASP A 52 -2.04 10.91 14.30
N ASN A 53 -1.86 10.66 13.00
CA ASN A 53 -2.90 10.02 12.19
C ASN A 53 -3.14 8.56 12.61
N VAL A 54 -2.10 7.83 13.01
CA VAL A 54 -2.13 6.38 13.27
C VAL A 54 -1.95 6.00 14.73
N TYR A 55 -1.48 6.93 15.58
CA TYR A 55 -1.22 6.69 16.98
C TYR A 55 -1.84 7.78 17.86
N ASN A 56 -2.49 7.38 18.95
CA ASN A 56 -3.04 8.28 19.94
C ASN A 56 -2.02 8.46 21.07
N PHE A 57 -1.27 9.56 21.05
CA PHE A 57 -0.23 9.85 22.06
C PHE A 57 -0.77 10.03 23.48
N LYS A 58 -2.05 10.49 23.62
CA LYS A 58 -2.68 10.67 24.93
C LYS A 58 -3.00 9.32 25.59
N HIS A 59 -3.51 8.37 24.80
CA HIS A 59 -3.91 7.04 25.29
C HIS A 59 -2.83 5.97 25.04
N GLN A 60 -1.73 6.33 24.41
CA GLN A 60 -0.59 5.45 24.09
C GLN A 60 -0.99 4.19 23.30
N GLU A 61 -1.88 4.34 22.31
CA GLU A 61 -2.42 3.23 21.53
C GLU A 61 -2.45 3.52 20.04
N PHE A 62 -2.29 2.48 19.21
CA PHE A 62 -2.48 2.60 17.78
C PHE A 62 -3.97 2.67 17.44
N ARG A 63 -4.31 3.57 16.52
CA ARG A 63 -5.67 3.70 16.00
C ARG A 63 -5.97 2.51 15.08
N THR A 64 -7.20 2.01 15.13
CA THR A 64 -7.68 1.01 14.16
C THR A 64 -8.10 1.65 12.83
N HIS A 65 -8.38 2.95 12.84
CA HIS A 65 -8.81 3.71 11.68
C HIS A 65 -8.21 5.11 11.71
N PHE A 66 -8.05 5.70 10.53
CA PHE A 66 -7.70 7.12 10.39
C PHE A 66 -8.39 7.75 9.20
N LEU A 67 -8.63 9.06 9.30
CA LEU A 67 -9.18 9.88 8.23
C LEU A 67 -8.05 10.57 7.48
N ILE A 68 -8.09 10.54 6.15
CA ILE A 68 -7.17 11.29 5.29
C ILE A 68 -7.96 12.03 4.21
N ASN A 69 -7.58 13.27 3.93
CA ASN A 69 -8.06 13.99 2.77
C ASN A 69 -7.11 13.71 1.59
N GLU A 70 -7.60 13.01 0.57
CA GLU A 70 -6.80 12.59 -0.60
C GLU A 70 -6.35 13.81 -1.42
N GLN A 71 -5.06 13.91 -1.69
CA GLN A 71 -4.48 15.05 -2.40
C GLN A 71 -4.99 15.20 -3.85
N LYS A 72 -5.26 14.08 -4.52
CA LYS A 72 -5.68 14.11 -5.94
C LYS A 72 -7.16 14.42 -6.11
N THR A 73 -8.01 13.96 -5.20
CA THR A 73 -9.47 14.03 -5.33
C THR A 73 -10.12 15.05 -4.39
N GLY A 74 -9.40 15.49 -3.35
CA GLY A 74 -9.94 16.31 -2.27
C GLY A 74 -10.98 15.59 -1.39
N LYS A 75 -11.25 14.31 -1.63
CA LYS A 75 -12.22 13.53 -0.87
C LYS A 75 -11.62 13.01 0.43
N ASN A 76 -12.45 12.94 1.44
CA ASN A 76 -12.12 12.26 2.68
C ASN A 76 -12.15 10.74 2.46
N ASN A 77 -11.13 10.05 2.95
CA ASN A 77 -11.03 8.61 2.91
C ASN A 77 -10.80 8.08 4.34
N TYR A 78 -11.66 7.16 4.80
CA TYR A 78 -11.59 6.55 6.11
C TYR A 78 -10.93 5.17 5.99
N VAL A 79 -9.69 5.06 6.41
CA VAL A 79 -8.83 3.91 6.17
C VAL A 79 -8.71 3.06 7.43
N THR A 80 -8.95 1.75 7.30
CA THR A 80 -8.74 0.77 8.36
C THR A 80 -7.29 0.27 8.37
N LEU A 81 -6.69 0.20 9.55
CA LEU A 81 -5.40 -0.44 9.77
C LEU A 81 -5.62 -1.89 10.21
N ASN A 82 -5.21 -2.83 9.37
CA ASN A 82 -5.23 -4.25 9.74
C ASN A 82 -4.03 -4.61 10.62
N TYR A 83 -4.02 -5.85 11.12
CA TYR A 83 -2.97 -6.34 12.01
C TYR A 83 -1.55 -6.15 11.44
N ASN A 84 -1.33 -6.48 10.16
CA ASN A 84 -0.01 -6.35 9.53
C ASN A 84 0.47 -4.89 9.46
N ALA A 85 -0.44 -3.96 9.17
CA ALA A 85 -0.13 -2.53 9.14
C ALA A 85 0.23 -2.00 10.53
N ILE A 86 -0.55 -2.39 11.54
CA ILE A 86 -0.30 -2.00 12.94
C ILE A 86 1.03 -2.58 13.44
N ASP A 87 1.33 -3.85 13.13
CA ASP A 87 2.56 -4.52 13.54
C ASP A 87 3.80 -3.83 12.95
N ALA A 88 3.77 -3.53 11.65
CA ALA A 88 4.86 -2.80 11.00
C ALA A 88 5.03 -1.36 11.53
N LEU A 89 3.92 -0.70 11.87
CA LEU A 89 3.96 0.61 12.53
C LEU A 89 4.55 0.52 13.93
N LYS A 90 4.22 -0.50 14.73
CA LYS A 90 4.76 -0.73 16.07
C LYS A 90 6.27 -0.96 16.03
N ASP A 91 6.74 -1.85 15.14
CA ASP A 91 8.18 -2.12 15.00
C ASP A 91 8.95 -0.83 14.71
N TYR A 92 8.44 -0.04 13.77
CA TYR A 92 9.09 1.22 13.40
C TYR A 92 8.94 2.32 14.45
N PHE A 93 7.79 2.40 15.14
CA PHE A 93 7.55 3.34 16.23
C PHE A 93 8.53 3.14 17.38
N ASN A 94 8.71 1.89 17.82
CA ASN A 94 9.60 1.52 18.91
C ASN A 94 11.07 1.86 18.61
N GLU A 95 11.51 1.62 17.37
CA GLU A 95 12.86 1.99 16.95
C GLU A 95 13.05 3.50 16.85
N ARG A 96 12.02 4.21 16.37
CA ARG A 96 12.11 5.64 16.04
C ARG A 96 11.86 6.54 17.24
N ASN A 97 11.00 6.11 18.16
CA ASN A 97 10.48 6.91 19.28
C ASN A 97 10.05 8.32 18.84
N PRO A 98 9.02 8.42 18.00
CA PRO A 98 8.60 9.68 17.37
C PRO A 98 7.70 10.51 18.29
N ASN A 99 7.52 11.79 17.95
CA ASN A 99 6.43 12.62 18.48
C ASN A 99 5.25 12.71 17.47
N ASP A 100 4.16 13.32 17.91
CA ASP A 100 2.88 13.41 17.18
C ASP A 100 2.97 14.14 15.84
N HIS A 101 3.78 15.19 15.74
CA HIS A 101 3.89 16.03 14.55
C HIS A 101 4.89 15.53 13.50
N GLU A 102 5.68 14.51 13.82
CA GLU A 102 6.61 13.90 12.87
C GLU A 102 5.85 13.14 11.77
N PHE A 103 6.37 13.23 10.53
CA PHE A 103 5.91 12.33 9.48
C PHE A 103 6.35 10.89 9.76
N ILE A 104 5.54 9.90 9.34
CA ILE A 104 5.91 8.49 9.48
C ILE A 104 7.14 8.20 8.61
N PHE A 105 7.12 8.60 7.34
CA PHE A 105 8.16 8.28 6.36
C PHE A 105 9.10 9.46 6.15
N THR A 106 9.96 9.73 7.13
CA THR A 106 10.84 10.91 7.15
C THR A 106 12.16 10.69 6.43
N LYS A 107 12.81 11.80 6.06
CA LYS A 107 14.23 11.81 5.70
C LYS A 107 15.09 11.47 6.92
N ASN A 108 16.25 10.85 6.70
CA ASN A 108 17.19 10.59 7.79
C ASN A 108 17.73 11.89 8.42
N THR A 109 17.78 12.96 7.65
CA THR A 109 18.32 14.28 8.06
C THR A 109 17.29 15.18 8.73
N CYS A 110 15.98 14.89 8.59
CA CYS A 110 14.92 15.75 9.14
C CYS A 110 13.64 14.97 9.43
N ARG A 111 13.23 14.96 10.70
CA ARG A 111 12.02 14.27 11.18
C ARG A 111 10.70 14.92 10.74
N TYR A 112 10.75 16.20 10.38
CA TYR A 112 9.59 16.98 9.96
C TYR A 112 9.47 17.13 8.44
N GLN A 113 10.24 16.36 7.68
CA GLN A 113 10.15 16.32 6.23
C GLN A 113 10.00 14.88 5.76
N PRO A 114 8.95 14.58 4.96
CA PRO A 114 8.79 13.26 4.41
C PRO A 114 9.86 12.98 3.34
N ILE A 115 10.11 11.71 3.08
CA ILE A 115 10.89 11.31 1.91
C ILE A 115 10.16 11.72 0.63
N SER A 116 10.92 11.97 -0.44
CA SER A 116 10.33 12.32 -1.73
C SER A 116 9.67 11.11 -2.40
N ARG A 117 8.74 11.36 -3.35
CA ARG A 117 8.17 10.31 -4.21
C ARG A 117 9.26 9.53 -4.96
N THR A 118 10.32 10.21 -5.39
CA THR A 118 11.48 9.58 -6.03
C THR A 118 12.20 8.62 -5.08
N GLN A 119 12.36 9.00 -3.81
CA GLN A 119 12.96 8.11 -2.82
C GLN A 119 12.06 6.90 -2.53
N ALA A 120 10.75 7.09 -2.38
CA ALA A 120 9.80 5.99 -2.24
C ALA A 120 9.83 5.05 -3.45
N TYR A 121 9.88 5.60 -4.67
CA TYR A 121 10.03 4.83 -5.89
C TYR A 121 11.29 3.96 -5.87
N ARG A 122 12.45 4.52 -5.49
CA ARG A 122 13.70 3.76 -5.37
C ARG A 122 13.60 2.63 -4.34
N ILE A 123 12.93 2.86 -3.20
CA ILE A 123 12.70 1.84 -2.17
C ILE A 123 11.91 0.67 -2.77
N VAL A 124 10.78 0.95 -3.43
CA VAL A 124 9.92 -0.06 -4.05
C VAL A 124 10.66 -0.81 -5.17
N LYS A 125 11.34 -0.08 -6.07
CA LYS A 125 12.09 -0.69 -7.18
C LYS A 125 13.23 -1.57 -6.71
N THR A 126 13.93 -1.19 -5.63
CA THR A 126 15.01 -1.99 -5.05
C THR A 126 14.48 -3.34 -4.52
N ALA A 127 13.36 -3.33 -3.79
CA ALA A 127 12.74 -4.56 -3.31
C ALA A 127 12.24 -5.41 -4.49
N ALA A 128 11.48 -4.82 -5.42
CA ALA A 128 10.89 -5.51 -6.56
C ALA A 128 11.93 -6.18 -7.45
N GLY A 129 13.02 -5.48 -7.78
CA GLY A 129 14.09 -6.02 -8.64
C GLY A 129 14.89 -7.19 -8.02
N ARG A 130 14.59 -7.55 -6.76
CA ARG A 130 15.19 -8.69 -6.07
C ARG A 130 14.20 -9.82 -5.76
N THR A 131 12.90 -9.56 -5.90
CA THR A 131 11.87 -10.45 -5.39
C THR A 131 10.72 -10.70 -6.35
N VAL A 132 10.59 -9.90 -7.40
CA VAL A 132 9.48 -9.97 -8.38
C VAL A 132 10.06 -10.05 -9.78
N GLN A 133 9.54 -10.94 -10.62
CA GLN A 133 9.99 -11.09 -12.01
C GLN A 133 9.51 -9.95 -12.92
N ASP A 134 8.31 -9.40 -12.64
CA ASP A 134 7.75 -8.30 -13.44
C ASP A 134 8.52 -6.99 -13.22
N GLU A 135 9.07 -6.45 -14.29
CA GLU A 135 9.80 -5.18 -14.27
C GLU A 135 8.92 -3.94 -14.09
N HIS A 136 7.60 -4.07 -14.25
CA HIS A 136 6.64 -2.96 -14.19
C HIS A 136 6.15 -2.65 -12.78
N ILE A 137 6.85 -3.11 -11.76
CA ILE A 137 6.51 -2.83 -10.35
C ILE A 137 7.02 -1.44 -9.94
N SER A 138 6.13 -0.65 -9.35
CA SER A 138 6.40 0.70 -8.84
C SER A 138 5.54 1.05 -7.62
N CYS A 139 5.57 2.30 -7.16
CA CYS A 139 4.72 2.72 -6.04
C CYS A 139 3.21 2.50 -6.29
N HIS A 140 2.74 2.61 -7.53
CA HIS A 140 1.34 2.32 -7.85
C HIS A 140 1.01 0.83 -7.76
N SER A 141 2.01 -0.05 -7.91
CA SER A 141 1.83 -1.49 -7.76
C SER A 141 1.39 -1.88 -6.35
N LEU A 142 1.84 -1.16 -5.31
CA LEU A 142 1.39 -1.42 -3.93
C LEU A 142 -0.13 -1.34 -3.84
N ARG A 143 -0.70 -0.24 -4.34
CA ARG A 143 -2.14 -0.01 -4.36
C ARG A 143 -2.87 -0.98 -5.31
N LYS A 144 -2.31 -1.26 -6.50
CA LYS A 144 -2.89 -2.26 -7.42
C LYS A 144 -2.90 -3.66 -6.83
N THR A 145 -1.83 -4.05 -6.12
CA THR A 145 -1.71 -5.35 -5.45
C THR A 145 -2.79 -5.53 -4.38
N PHE A 146 -3.06 -4.49 -3.57
CA PHE A 146 -4.19 -4.52 -2.63
C PHE A 146 -5.50 -4.87 -3.34
N GLY A 147 -5.85 -4.14 -4.39
CA GLY A 147 -7.11 -4.35 -5.10
C GLY A 147 -7.19 -5.67 -5.86
N TYR A 148 -6.08 -6.09 -6.47
CA TYR A 148 -6.02 -7.38 -7.15
C TYR A 148 -6.31 -8.54 -6.17
N HIS A 149 -5.65 -8.56 -5.02
CA HIS A 149 -5.88 -9.61 -4.02
C HIS A 149 -7.24 -9.48 -3.33
N ALA A 150 -7.77 -8.27 -3.12
CA ALA A 150 -9.12 -8.08 -2.63
C ALA A 150 -10.16 -8.63 -3.62
N TRP A 151 -10.01 -8.30 -4.91
CA TRP A 151 -10.85 -8.87 -5.98
C TRP A 151 -10.75 -10.41 -6.01
N LYS A 152 -9.54 -10.96 -6.00
CA LYS A 152 -9.29 -12.41 -6.04
C LYS A 152 -9.89 -13.14 -4.82
N ASN A 153 -10.04 -12.46 -3.70
CA ASN A 153 -10.72 -12.94 -2.50
C ASN A 153 -12.25 -12.71 -2.52
N GLY A 154 -12.82 -12.31 -3.65
CA GLY A 154 -14.27 -12.17 -3.84
C GLY A 154 -14.86 -10.85 -3.32
N THR A 155 -14.06 -9.80 -3.12
CA THR A 155 -14.59 -8.47 -2.75
C THR A 155 -15.53 -7.96 -3.83
N PRO A 156 -16.77 -7.56 -3.49
CA PRO A 156 -17.72 -7.03 -4.46
C PRO A 156 -17.18 -5.82 -5.25
N PRO A 157 -17.46 -5.73 -6.55
CA PRO A 157 -17.04 -4.62 -7.40
C PRO A 157 -17.35 -3.24 -6.84
N ALA A 158 -18.54 -3.05 -6.28
CA ALA A 158 -18.97 -1.79 -5.68
C ALA A 158 -18.04 -1.32 -4.55
N LEU A 159 -17.57 -2.25 -3.69
CA LEU A 159 -16.64 -1.93 -2.61
C LEU A 159 -15.25 -1.58 -3.14
N LEU A 160 -14.79 -2.25 -4.21
CA LEU A 160 -13.52 -1.90 -4.85
C LEU A 160 -13.59 -0.50 -5.47
N MET A 161 -14.69 -0.17 -6.14
CA MET A 161 -14.91 1.18 -6.69
C MET A 161 -14.85 2.25 -5.58
N ASP A 162 -15.51 1.99 -4.45
CA ASP A 162 -15.53 2.90 -3.30
C ASP A 162 -14.12 3.11 -2.73
N VAL A 163 -13.39 2.04 -2.41
CA VAL A 163 -12.00 2.11 -1.92
C VAL A 163 -11.08 2.91 -2.84
N TYR A 164 -11.30 2.84 -4.16
CA TYR A 164 -10.49 3.54 -5.15
C TYR A 164 -11.02 4.93 -5.51
N ASN A 165 -12.23 5.29 -5.07
CA ASN A 165 -12.96 6.49 -5.51
C ASN A 165 -13.12 6.54 -7.04
N HIS A 166 -13.39 5.39 -7.67
CA HIS A 166 -13.63 5.30 -9.11
C HIS A 166 -15.11 5.48 -9.44
N SER A 167 -15.41 6.13 -10.55
CA SER A 167 -16.78 6.42 -11.00
C SER A 167 -17.45 5.25 -11.69
N SER A 168 -16.70 4.23 -12.14
CA SER A 168 -17.25 3.01 -12.72
C SER A 168 -16.38 1.79 -12.46
N TYR A 169 -16.97 0.61 -12.65
CA TYR A 169 -16.24 -0.65 -12.46
C TYR A 169 -15.23 -0.88 -13.58
N GLU A 170 -15.52 -0.49 -14.79
CA GLU A 170 -14.58 -0.59 -15.94
C GLU A 170 -13.26 0.13 -15.64
N ILE A 171 -13.33 1.31 -15.00
CA ILE A 171 -12.14 2.03 -14.55
C ILE A 171 -11.35 1.20 -13.53
N THR A 172 -12.05 0.52 -12.62
CA THR A 172 -11.42 -0.34 -11.61
C THR A 172 -10.79 -1.58 -12.25
N GLN A 173 -11.50 -2.27 -13.16
CA GLN A 173 -10.99 -3.42 -13.91
C GLN A 173 -9.72 -3.07 -14.68
N HIS A 174 -9.78 -2.00 -15.47
CA HIS A 174 -8.63 -1.50 -16.23
C HIS A 174 -7.47 -1.09 -15.30
N TYR A 175 -7.78 -0.40 -14.20
CA TYR A 175 -6.77 0.00 -13.22
C TYR A 175 -6.06 -1.20 -12.59
N LEU A 176 -6.79 -2.24 -12.23
CA LEU A 176 -6.25 -3.46 -11.62
C LEU A 176 -5.63 -4.40 -12.65
N GLY A 177 -5.98 -4.26 -13.92
CA GLY A 177 -5.55 -5.16 -15.01
C GLY A 177 -6.18 -6.53 -14.92
N ILE A 178 -7.47 -6.62 -14.51
CA ILE A 178 -8.21 -7.87 -14.30
C ILE A 178 -9.25 -8.17 -15.39
N GLU A 179 -9.33 -7.35 -16.43
CA GLU A 179 -10.32 -7.49 -17.50
C GLU A 179 -10.29 -8.89 -18.17
N GLN A 180 -9.09 -9.38 -18.45
CA GLN A 180 -8.94 -10.72 -19.04
C GLN A 180 -9.10 -11.82 -17.99
N ASP A 181 -8.57 -11.61 -16.78
CA ASP A 181 -8.68 -12.58 -15.68
C ASP A 181 -10.14 -12.89 -15.36
N GLU A 182 -11.04 -11.88 -15.37
CA GLU A 182 -12.48 -12.07 -15.14
C GLU A 182 -13.16 -12.88 -16.26
N ARG A 183 -12.76 -12.62 -17.52
CA ARG A 183 -13.28 -13.38 -18.66
C ARG A 183 -12.84 -14.85 -18.58
N ASP A 184 -11.57 -15.07 -18.30
CA ASP A 184 -11.00 -16.41 -18.18
C ASP A 184 -11.68 -17.21 -17.06
N GLU A 185 -11.99 -16.57 -15.93
CA GLU A 185 -12.69 -17.21 -14.82
C GLU A 185 -14.10 -17.72 -15.21
N ILE A 186 -14.81 -16.99 -16.10
CA ILE A 186 -16.13 -17.44 -16.59
C ILE A 186 -15.96 -18.74 -17.36
N TYR A 187 -15.00 -18.78 -18.30
CA TYR A 187 -14.78 -19.99 -19.14
C TYR A 187 -14.30 -21.19 -18.31
N LEU A 188 -13.40 -20.93 -17.33
CA LEU A 188 -12.83 -21.99 -16.51
C LEU A 188 -13.79 -22.56 -15.47
N LYS A 189 -14.80 -21.78 -15.04
CA LYS A 189 -15.78 -22.21 -14.03
C LYS A 189 -17.03 -22.84 -14.65
N LEU A 190 -17.27 -22.65 -15.95
CA LEU A 190 -18.47 -23.12 -16.63
C LEU A 190 -18.16 -24.44 -17.34
N GLU A 191 -18.35 -25.56 -16.64
CA GLU A 191 -18.32 -26.92 -17.20
C GLU A 191 -19.76 -27.35 -17.49
N LEU A 192 -20.18 -27.35 -18.78
CA LEU A 192 -21.52 -27.75 -19.23
C LEU A 192 -21.54 -29.16 -19.80
#